data_b725d147c80d881eddc4688f1480bc94
#
_entry.id   b725d147c80d881eddc4688f1480bc94
#
_cell.length_a   1.000
_cell.length_b   1.000
_cell.length_c   1.000
_cell.angle_alpha   90.00
_cell.angle_beta   90.00
_cell.angle_gamma   90.00
#
_symmetry.space_group_name_H-M   'P 1'
#
loop_
_entity.id
_entity.type
_entity.pdbx_description
1 polymer ?
#
loop_
_entity_poly.entity_id
_entity_poly.type
_entity_poly.pdbx_seq_one_letter_code
_entity_poly.pdbx_strand_id
1 'polypeptide(L)'
;MLARLMDGVDPGDLDAARAAAAAVPGIRSATVRGRWMGRTLLLEVEARLDGSTPLADADQVSRRVEAAVASAVPAAGRVHSDAHA
;
A
#
# COMPACT_ATOMS: atom_id res chain seq x y z
N MET A 1 17.76 14.43 -6.98
CA MET A 1 17.10 14.04 -7.15
C MET A 1 16.54 13.34 -7.47
N LEU A 2 16.15 13.12 -7.40
CA LEU A 2 15.53 12.42 -7.60
C LEU A 2 14.76 11.97 -7.96
N ALA A 3 14.82 12.09 -7.96
CA ALA A 3 14.00 11.53 -8.67
C ALA A 3 12.67 11.25 -8.67
N ARG A 4 11.94 11.46 -9.23
CA ARG A 4 10.75 11.20 -9.21
C ARG A 4 10.38 10.15 -10.01
N LEU A 5 10.22 9.24 -9.53
CA LEU A 5 9.95 8.00 -10.11
C LEU A 5 8.48 7.74 -10.29
N MET A 6 7.67 8.49 -9.55
CA MET A 6 6.23 8.34 -9.54
C MET A 6 5.60 9.54 -10.22
N ASP A 7 5.71 9.57 -11.54
CA ASP A 7 5.27 10.72 -12.31
C ASP A 7 3.85 11.13 -12.00
N GLY A 8 3.68 12.33 -11.51
CA GLY A 8 2.38 12.89 -11.26
C GLY A 8 1.68 12.38 -10.01
N VAL A 9 2.32 11.50 -9.24
CA VAL A 9 1.73 11.02 -7.98
C VAL A 9 2.24 11.88 -6.85
N ASP A 10 1.31 12.38 -6.02
CA ASP A 10 1.65 13.23 -4.89
C ASP A 10 2.46 12.44 -3.85
N PRO A 11 3.67 12.90 -3.51
CA PRO A 11 4.46 12.23 -2.47
C PRO A 11 3.75 12.11 -1.13
N GLY A 12 2.90 13.08 -0.79
CA GLY A 12 2.10 13.01 0.42
C GLY A 12 1.14 11.84 0.43
N ASP A 13 0.56 11.53 -0.73
CA ASP A 13 -0.32 10.37 -0.88
C ASP A 13 0.45 9.07 -0.71
N LEU A 14 1.66 8.99 -1.26
CA LEU A 14 2.50 7.81 -1.10
C LEU A 14 2.90 7.61 0.36
N ASP A 15 3.25 8.68 1.06
CA ASP A 15 3.60 8.61 2.47
C ASP A 15 2.41 8.20 3.32
N ALA A 16 1.24 8.76 3.04
CA ALA A 16 0.01 8.39 3.76
C ALA A 16 -0.34 6.92 3.54
N ALA A 17 -0.21 6.45 2.31
CA ALA A 17 -0.48 5.05 1.98
C ALA A 17 0.48 4.12 2.71
N ARG A 18 1.77 4.45 2.71
CA ARG A 18 2.77 3.62 3.37
C ARG A 18 2.53 3.57 4.88
N ALA A 19 2.25 4.71 5.48
CA ALA A 19 1.98 4.75 6.92
C ALA A 19 0.73 3.95 7.28
N ALA A 20 -0.31 4.06 6.47
CA ALA A 20 -1.55 3.32 6.71
C ALA A 20 -1.32 1.81 6.59
N ALA A 21 -0.58 1.39 5.57
CA ALA A 21 -0.28 -0.02 5.38
C ALA A 21 0.57 -0.57 6.53
N ALA A 22 1.58 0.18 6.94
CA ALA A 22 2.48 -0.26 8.01
C ALA A 22 1.80 -0.33 9.36
N ALA A 23 0.70 0.40 9.55
CA ALA A 23 -0.03 0.39 10.81
C ALA A 23 -0.97 -0.80 10.96
N VAL A 24 -1.21 -1.57 9.89
CA VAL A 24 -2.09 -2.73 9.96
C VAL A 24 -1.42 -3.82 10.80
N PRO A 25 -2.14 -4.40 11.79
CA PRO A 25 -1.57 -5.48 12.60
C PRO A 25 -1.09 -6.64 11.74
N GLY A 26 0.08 -7.15 12.04
CA GLY A 26 0.69 -8.24 11.30
C GLY A 26 1.65 -7.80 10.19
N ILE A 27 1.74 -6.50 9.92
CA ILE A 27 2.64 -5.96 8.90
C ILE A 27 3.94 -5.52 9.57
N ARG A 28 5.04 -6.05 9.05
CA ARG A 28 6.38 -5.69 9.49
C ARG A 28 6.88 -4.44 8.79
N SER A 29 6.65 -4.37 7.48
CA SER A 29 7.05 -3.22 6.67
C SER A 29 6.19 -3.17 5.41
N ALA A 30 6.13 -1.99 4.81
CA ALA A 30 5.37 -1.81 3.58
C ALA A 30 6.08 -0.82 2.68
N THR A 31 6.02 -1.09 1.38
CA THR A 31 6.44 -0.16 0.35
C THR A 31 5.26 0.09 -0.57
N VAL A 32 5.16 1.31 -1.09
CA VAL A 32 4.05 1.72 -1.94
C VAL A 32 4.58 2.35 -3.21
N ARG A 33 4.00 1.97 -4.33
CA ARG A 33 4.22 2.62 -5.60
C ARG A 33 2.89 3.07 -6.16
N GLY A 34 2.89 4.21 -6.84
CA GLY A 34 1.69 4.71 -7.47
C GLY A 34 1.93 4.99 -8.94
N ARG A 35 0.87 4.84 -9.73
CA ARG A 35 0.91 5.22 -11.14
C ARG A 35 -0.49 5.54 -11.62
N TRP A 36 -0.54 6.38 -12.63
CA TRP A 36 -1.80 6.72 -13.27
C TRP A 36 -2.08 5.75 -14.41
N MET A 37 -3.30 5.23 -14.41
CA MET A 37 -3.81 4.42 -15.50
C MET A 37 -4.96 5.21 -16.07
N GLY A 38 -4.66 6.05 -17.08
CA GLY A 38 -5.63 7.01 -17.56
C GLY A 38 -5.95 8.02 -16.47
N ARG A 39 -7.18 8.04 -15.99
CA ARG A 39 -7.61 8.95 -14.93
C ARG A 39 -7.66 8.26 -13.56
N THR A 40 -7.24 7.02 -13.51
CA THR A 40 -7.31 6.24 -12.28
C THR A 40 -5.93 6.16 -11.66
N LEU A 41 -5.84 6.59 -10.42
CA LEU A 41 -4.61 6.40 -9.64
C LEU A 41 -4.62 4.99 -9.07
N LEU A 42 -3.63 4.21 -9.46
CA LEU A 42 -3.41 2.88 -8.92
C LEU A 42 -2.29 2.94 -7.91
N LEU A 43 -2.56 2.47 -6.70
CA LEU A 43 -1.54 2.28 -5.68
C LEU A 43 -1.26 0.79 -5.54
N GLU A 44 0.02 0.45 -5.62
CA GLU A 44 0.49 -0.91 -5.43
C GLU A 44 1.28 -0.98 -4.14
N VAL A 45 0.84 -1.83 -3.23
CA VAL A 45 1.45 -1.97 -1.91
C VAL A 45 2.08 -3.34 -1.81
N GLU A 46 3.34 -3.37 -1.45
CA GLU A 46 4.02 -4.60 -1.12
C GLU A 46 4.26 -4.60 0.38
N ALA A 47 3.65 -5.55 1.07
CA ALA A 47 3.71 -5.62 2.52
C ALA A 47 4.43 -6.90 2.95
N ARG A 48 5.33 -6.76 3.92
CA ARG A 48 5.99 -7.91 4.52
C ARG A 48 5.30 -8.23 5.82
N LEU A 49 4.94 -9.50 5.96
CA LEU A 49 4.28 -9.98 7.16
C LEU A 49 5.27 -10.12 8.30
N ASP A 50 4.79 -9.85 9.51
CA ASP A 50 5.51 -10.17 10.73
C ASP A 50 5.72 -11.69 10.78
N GLY A 51 6.89 -12.12 11.26
CA GLY A 51 7.23 -13.54 11.31
C GLY A 51 6.28 -14.37 12.16
N SER A 52 5.54 -13.74 13.06
CA SER A 52 4.55 -14.43 13.90
C SER A 52 3.18 -14.54 13.22
N THR A 53 2.98 -13.92 12.07
CA THR A 53 1.69 -13.95 11.38
C THR A 53 1.57 -15.25 10.58
N PRO A 54 0.52 -16.05 10.85
CA PRO A 54 0.31 -17.28 10.06
C PRO A 54 0.11 -16.97 8.58
N LEU A 55 0.69 -17.79 7.73
CA LEU A 55 0.57 -17.62 6.30
C LEU A 55 -0.89 -17.68 5.85
N ALA A 56 -1.71 -18.47 6.54
CA ALA A 56 -3.13 -18.58 6.23
C ALA A 56 -3.87 -17.26 6.37
N ASP A 57 -3.33 -16.31 7.15
CA ASP A 57 -3.98 -15.03 7.37
C ASP A 57 -3.55 -13.97 6.36
N ALA A 58 -2.65 -14.29 5.44
CA ALA A 58 -2.08 -13.32 4.50
C ALA A 58 -3.15 -12.61 3.69
N ASP A 59 -4.15 -13.34 3.20
CA ASP A 59 -5.23 -12.74 2.41
C ASP A 59 -6.03 -11.74 3.22
N GLN A 60 -6.34 -12.07 4.45
CA GLN A 60 -7.10 -11.19 5.32
C GLN A 60 -6.32 -9.93 5.65
N VAL A 61 -5.03 -10.09 5.93
CA VAL A 61 -4.15 -8.95 6.21
C VAL A 61 -4.06 -8.07 4.95
N SER A 62 -3.93 -8.67 3.78
CA SER A 62 -3.88 -7.94 2.53
C SER A 62 -5.15 -7.09 2.31
N ARG A 63 -6.32 -7.64 2.61
CA ARG A 63 -7.57 -6.88 2.49
C ARG A 63 -7.61 -5.72 3.47
N ARG A 64 -7.09 -5.90 4.66
CA ARG A 64 -7.02 -4.82 5.66
C ARG A 64 -6.08 -3.73 5.20
N VAL A 65 -4.97 -4.10 4.58
CA VAL A 65 -4.03 -3.14 4.02
C VAL A 65 -4.71 -2.33 2.93
N GLU A 66 -5.42 -2.99 2.02
CA GLU A 66 -6.12 -2.30 0.94
C GLU A 66 -7.16 -1.31 1.48
N ALA A 67 -7.94 -1.73 2.46
CA ALA A 67 -8.94 -0.87 3.07
C ALA A 67 -8.31 0.32 3.78
N ALA A 68 -7.22 0.09 4.51
CA ALA A 68 -6.53 1.14 5.24
C ALA A 68 -5.93 2.18 4.28
N VAL A 69 -5.32 1.70 3.21
CA VAL A 69 -4.71 2.59 2.20
C VAL A 69 -5.79 3.37 1.46
N ALA A 70 -6.87 2.71 1.07
CA ALA A 70 -7.96 3.39 0.38
C ALA A 70 -8.57 4.50 1.25
N SER A 71 -8.68 4.25 2.55
CA SER A 71 -9.18 5.25 3.48
C SER A 71 -8.22 6.42 3.65
N ALA A 72 -6.92 6.14 3.65
CA ALA A 72 -5.90 7.17 3.85
C ALA A 72 -5.67 8.03 2.60
N VAL A 73 -5.95 7.47 1.41
CA VAL A 73 -5.72 8.15 0.13
C VAL A 73 -7.00 8.11 -0.69
N PRO A 74 -7.96 9.00 -0.40
CA PRO A 74 -9.24 8.98 -1.14
C PRO A 74 -9.10 9.18 -2.64
N ALA A 75 -7.99 9.80 -3.08
CA ALA A 75 -7.75 10.02 -4.51
C ALA A 75 -7.43 8.72 -5.25
N ALA A 76 -7.06 7.67 -4.55
CA ALA A 76 -6.74 6.41 -5.20
C ALA A 76 -8.01 5.76 -5.72
N GLY A 77 -8.04 5.48 -7.02
CA GLY A 77 -9.16 4.78 -7.61
C GLY A 77 -9.06 3.28 -7.47
N ARG A 78 -7.85 2.77 -7.22
CA ARG A 78 -7.63 1.35 -7.06
C ARG A 78 -6.41 1.11 -6.20
N VAL A 79 -6.53 0.16 -5.28
CA VAL A 79 -5.42 -0.26 -4.43
C VAL A 79 -5.25 -1.76 -4.59
N HIS A 80 -4.03 -2.17 -4.91
CA HIS A 80 -3.68 -3.57 -5.00
C HIS A 80 -2.59 -3.83 -3.97
N SER A 81 -2.75 -4.86 -3.17
CA SER A 81 -1.74 -5.20 -2.19
C SER A 81 -1.31 -6.65 -2.34
N ASP A 82 -0.05 -6.89 -1.98
CA ASP A 82 0.54 -8.21 -1.97
C ASP A 82 1.26 -8.35 -0.63
N ALA A 83 0.84 -9.32 0.16
CA ALA A 83 1.40 -9.55 1.50
C ALA A 83 2.12 -10.89 1.53
N HIS A 84 3.36 -10.88 1.97
CA HIS A 84 4.18 -12.08 2.02
C HIS A 84 5.21 -11.97 3.16
N ALA A 85 5.77 -13.11 3.51
CA ALA A 85 6.75 -13.16 4.58
C ALA A 85 8.08 -12.48 4.22
#